data_f7e0123aa1f8afbe214faa776eccd98e
#
_entry.id   f7e0123aa1f8afbe214faa776eccd98e
#
_cell.length_a   1.000
_cell.length_b   1.000
_cell.length_c   1.000
_cell.angle_alpha   90.00
_cell.angle_beta   90.00
_cell.angle_gamma   90.00
#
_symmetry.space_group_name_H-M   'P 1'
#
loop_
_entity.id
_entity.type
_entity.pdbx_description
1 polymer ?
#
loop_
_entity_poly.entity_id
_entity_poly.type
_entity_poly.pdbx_seq_one_letter_code
_entity_poly.pdbx_strand_id
1 'polypeptide(L)'
;MRKLKIIEHISLDGVIQMTSGPEDDFPYGDWTAPYRSPAGLQIVNEMYGKTCDVLFGRRTYDLLAGFWPKAPKSPMADRLNAATKYVVTHRPESLEWGHSRPLDRTLWIAFDALRPGRART
;
A
#
# COMPACT_ATOMS: atom_id res chain seq x y z
N MET A 1 -7.93 -19.19 6.49
CA MET A 1 -8.71 -18.06 5.95
C MET A 1 -7.81 -16.83 5.86
N ARG A 2 -7.71 -16.23 4.72
CA ARG A 2 -7.01 -14.94 4.58
C ARG A 2 -7.77 -13.85 5.33
N LYS A 3 -7.05 -13.06 6.09
CA LYS A 3 -7.61 -11.89 6.79
C LYS A 3 -7.31 -10.64 6.00
N LEU A 4 -8.29 -9.76 5.87
CA LEU A 4 -8.09 -8.41 5.38
C LEU A 4 -7.76 -7.51 6.57
N LYS A 5 -6.62 -6.83 6.49
CA LYS A 5 -6.23 -5.81 7.46
C LYS A 5 -6.19 -4.46 6.76
N ILE A 6 -6.72 -3.44 7.40
CA ILE A 6 -6.62 -2.06 6.95
C ILE A 6 -5.65 -1.35 7.89
N ILE A 7 -4.59 -0.77 7.31
CA ILE A 7 -3.61 0.02 8.03
C ILE A 7 -3.64 1.43 7.46
N GLU A 8 -3.94 2.40 8.30
CA GLU A 8 -4.02 3.80 7.90
C GLU A 8 -3.42 4.70 8.98
N HIS A 9 -2.66 5.67 8.56
CA HIS A 9 -2.23 6.77 9.43
C HIS A 9 -3.29 7.86 9.40
N ILE A 10 -3.78 8.25 10.56
CA ILE A 10 -4.85 9.23 10.68
C ILE A 10 -4.54 10.23 11.79
N SER A 11 -4.78 11.50 11.52
CA SER A 11 -4.73 12.55 12.55
C SER A 11 -5.98 12.49 13.44
N LEU A 12 -5.94 13.18 14.57
CA LEU A 12 -7.07 13.23 15.50
C LEU A 12 -8.34 13.84 14.85
N ASP A 13 -8.17 14.75 13.91
CA ASP A 13 -9.25 15.40 13.16
C ASP A 13 -9.57 14.70 11.82
N GLY A 14 -9.03 13.50 11.59
CA GLY A 14 -9.43 12.65 10.48
C GLY A 14 -8.64 12.80 9.19
N VAL A 15 -7.51 13.49 9.19
CA VAL A 15 -6.66 13.62 7.99
C VAL A 15 -5.85 12.35 7.79
N ILE A 16 -6.01 11.71 6.63
CA ILE A 16 -5.28 10.50 6.26
C ILE A 16 -4.16 10.73 5.24
N GLN A 17 -4.19 11.86 4.53
CA GLN A 17 -3.14 12.21 3.58
C GLN A 17 -1.89 12.68 4.33
N MET A 18 -0.74 12.06 4.07
CA MET A 18 0.52 12.36 4.76
C MET A 18 1.54 13.04 3.85
N THR A 19 1.39 12.93 2.56
CA THR A 19 2.35 13.46 1.59
C THR A 19 1.64 13.78 0.30
N SER A 20 2.18 14.73 -0.43
CA SER A 20 1.69 15.07 -1.76
C SER A 20 2.51 14.35 -2.82
N GLY A 21 1.82 13.81 -3.83
CA GLY A 21 2.45 13.47 -5.10
C GLY A 21 2.76 14.73 -5.90
N PRO A 22 3.48 14.60 -7.02
CA PRO A 22 3.84 15.74 -7.88
C PRO A 22 2.63 16.54 -8.39
N GLU A 23 1.45 15.94 -8.37
CA GLU A 23 0.21 16.52 -8.88
C GLU A 23 -0.76 17.00 -7.79
N ASP A 24 -0.34 16.90 -6.52
CA ASP A 24 -1.19 17.22 -5.37
C ASP A 24 -0.79 18.55 -4.72
N ASP A 25 -1.77 19.42 -4.50
CA ASP A 25 -1.62 20.67 -3.75
C ASP A 25 -1.80 20.49 -2.24
N PHE A 26 -1.40 19.34 -1.68
CA PHE A 26 -1.52 19.10 -0.25
C PHE A 26 -0.58 20.02 0.54
N PRO A 27 -1.12 21.00 1.29
CA PRO A 27 -0.30 22.11 1.81
C PRO A 27 0.50 21.77 3.06
N TYR A 28 0.24 20.63 3.69
CA TYR A 28 0.80 20.30 5.01
C TYR A 28 2.01 19.39 4.95
N GLY A 29 2.44 19.00 3.76
CA GLY A 29 3.63 18.17 3.55
C GLY A 29 3.56 16.85 4.33
N ASP A 30 4.68 16.42 4.86
CA ASP A 30 4.77 15.22 5.70
C ASP A 30 4.59 15.60 7.18
N TRP A 31 3.35 15.87 7.57
CA TRP A 31 3.03 16.28 8.94
C TRP A 31 3.27 15.18 9.98
N THR A 32 3.41 13.92 9.55
CA THR A 32 3.68 12.80 10.45
C THR A 32 5.14 12.72 10.91
N ALA A 33 6.05 13.36 10.19
CA ALA A 33 7.49 13.25 10.44
C ALA A 33 7.89 13.53 11.89
N PRO A 34 7.39 14.60 12.57
CA PRO A 34 7.75 14.87 13.97
C PRO A 34 7.25 13.82 14.96
N TYR A 35 6.25 13.02 14.57
CA TYR A 35 5.60 12.03 15.44
C TYR A 35 6.09 10.61 15.20
N ARG A 36 6.99 10.41 14.24
CA ARG A 36 7.58 9.10 14.00
C ARG A 36 8.56 8.74 15.11
N SER A 37 8.48 7.47 15.53
CA SER A 37 9.36 6.93 16.55
C SER A 37 9.78 5.51 16.20
N PRO A 38 10.90 5.00 16.78
CA PRO A 38 11.29 3.60 16.62
C PRO A 38 10.21 2.63 17.09
N ALA A 39 9.51 2.95 18.19
CA ALA A 39 8.40 2.13 18.71
C ALA A 39 7.23 2.08 17.73
N GLY A 40 6.85 3.22 17.13
CA GLY A 40 5.82 3.29 16.11
C GLY A 40 6.17 2.49 14.87
N LEU A 41 7.40 2.58 14.41
CA LEU A 41 7.90 1.80 13.28
C LEU A 41 7.86 0.30 13.57
N GLN A 42 8.20 -0.12 14.77
CA GLN A 42 8.13 -1.52 15.17
C GLN A 42 6.69 -2.04 15.10
N ILE A 43 5.73 -1.28 15.63
CA ILE A 43 4.31 -1.64 15.57
C ILE A 43 3.85 -1.80 14.12
N VAL A 44 4.17 -0.87 13.24
CA VAL A 44 3.82 -0.95 11.82
C VAL A 44 4.44 -2.19 11.18
N ASN A 45 5.71 -2.49 11.45
CA ASN A 45 6.37 -3.68 10.96
C ASN A 45 5.67 -4.98 11.43
N GLU A 46 5.25 -5.03 12.67
CA GLU A 46 4.52 -6.18 13.24
C GLU A 46 3.13 -6.33 12.60
N MET A 47 2.44 -5.23 12.31
CA MET A 47 1.13 -5.23 11.63
C MET A 47 1.21 -5.84 10.24
N TYR A 48 2.27 -5.57 9.49
CA TYR A 48 2.48 -6.20 8.18
C TYR A 48 2.81 -7.70 8.27
N GLY A 49 3.34 -8.16 9.39
CA GLY A 49 3.70 -9.56 9.58
C GLY A 49 4.89 -10.00 8.73
N LYS A 50 5.09 -11.30 8.62
CA LYS A 50 6.22 -11.89 7.87
C LYS A 50 5.99 -11.91 6.37
N THR A 51 4.78 -12.23 5.96
CA THR A 51 4.35 -12.28 4.56
C THR A 51 2.96 -11.69 4.43
N CYS A 52 2.77 -10.84 3.45
CA CYS A 52 1.46 -10.29 3.11
C CYS A 52 1.39 -9.99 1.62
N ASP A 53 0.18 -10.02 1.09
CA ASP A 53 -0.14 -9.36 -0.15
C ASP A 53 -0.70 -7.98 0.18
N VAL A 54 -0.53 -7.02 -0.69
CA VAL A 54 -1.04 -5.67 -0.49
C VAL A 54 -2.05 -5.29 -1.56
N LEU A 55 -3.02 -4.50 -1.18
CA LEU A 55 -4.06 -3.99 -2.05
C LEU A 55 -4.00 -2.46 -2.04
N PHE A 56 -3.78 -1.88 -3.20
CA PHE A 56 -3.67 -0.44 -3.37
C PHE A 56 -4.67 0.13 -4.37
N GLY A 57 -5.16 1.33 -4.08
CA GLY A 57 -5.61 2.23 -5.13
C GLY A 57 -4.43 2.78 -5.93
N ARG A 58 -4.70 3.32 -7.12
CA ARG A 58 -3.65 3.76 -8.03
C ARG A 58 -2.76 4.86 -7.45
N ARG A 59 -3.32 5.88 -6.80
CA ARG A 59 -2.53 6.98 -6.23
C ARG A 59 -1.57 6.49 -5.16
N THR A 60 -2.03 5.65 -4.24
CA THR A 60 -1.18 5.04 -3.21
C THR A 60 -0.09 4.20 -3.84
N TYR A 61 -0.43 3.40 -4.86
CA TYR A 61 0.56 2.63 -5.60
C TYR A 61 1.65 3.52 -6.20
N ASP A 62 1.28 4.57 -6.91
CA ASP A 62 2.24 5.47 -7.57
C ASP A 62 3.18 6.15 -6.56
N LEU A 63 2.65 6.60 -5.42
CA LEU A 63 3.46 7.17 -4.34
C LEU A 63 4.47 6.18 -3.77
N LEU A 64 4.02 4.98 -3.46
CA LEU A 64 4.87 3.95 -2.85
C LEU A 64 5.87 3.37 -3.85
N ALA A 65 5.48 3.18 -5.11
CA ALA A 65 6.35 2.73 -6.18
C ALA A 65 7.47 3.74 -6.50
N GLY A 66 7.23 5.02 -6.28
CA GLY A 66 8.25 6.05 -6.42
C GLY A 66 9.30 6.05 -5.29
N PHE A 67 9.02 5.44 -4.17
CA PHE A 67 9.86 5.47 -2.99
C PHE A 67 10.52 4.10 -2.67
N TRP A 68 9.71 3.06 -2.46
CA TRP A 68 10.20 1.80 -1.88
C TRP A 68 11.21 1.02 -2.73
N PRO A 69 11.11 0.96 -4.08
CA PRO A 69 12.14 0.27 -4.88
C PRO A 69 13.53 0.87 -4.74
N LYS A 70 13.61 2.15 -4.44
CA LYS A 70 14.87 2.93 -4.31
C LYS A 70 15.23 3.22 -2.84
N ALA A 71 14.39 2.81 -1.90
CA ALA A 71 14.60 3.06 -0.49
C ALA A 71 15.81 2.29 0.04
N PRO A 72 16.47 2.80 1.09
CA PRO A 72 17.50 2.05 1.78
C PRO A 72 16.98 0.69 2.24
N LYS A 73 17.85 -0.31 2.23
CA LYS A 73 17.48 -1.66 2.65
C LYS A 73 16.95 -1.65 4.09
N SER A 74 15.75 -2.20 4.27
CA SER A 74 15.10 -2.33 5.56
C SER A 74 14.13 -3.51 5.53
N PRO A 75 13.69 -4.04 6.69
CA PRO A 75 12.68 -5.09 6.72
C PRO A 75 11.39 -4.70 6.00
N MET A 76 10.96 -3.44 6.12
CA MET A 76 9.76 -2.94 5.43
C MET A 76 9.97 -2.86 3.93
N ALA A 77 11.10 -2.35 3.46
CA ALA A 77 11.44 -2.28 2.04
C ALA A 77 11.48 -3.69 1.43
N ASP A 78 12.12 -4.63 2.09
CA ASP A 78 12.21 -6.02 1.63
C ASP A 78 10.82 -6.66 1.52
N ARG A 79 9.95 -6.46 2.50
CA ARG A 79 8.57 -6.99 2.48
C ARG A 79 7.74 -6.40 1.35
N LEU A 80 7.73 -5.08 1.22
CA LEU A 80 6.91 -4.40 0.22
C LEU A 80 7.41 -4.70 -1.20
N ASN A 81 8.70 -4.75 -1.41
CA ASN A 81 9.26 -5.10 -2.71
C ASN A 81 8.98 -6.56 -3.10
N ALA A 82 8.97 -7.48 -2.15
CA ALA A 82 8.70 -8.90 -2.39
C ALA A 82 7.19 -9.24 -2.43
N ALA A 83 6.34 -8.44 -1.80
CA ALA A 83 4.90 -8.68 -1.73
C ALA A 83 4.23 -8.62 -3.11
N THR A 84 3.22 -9.47 -3.32
CA THR A 84 2.29 -9.27 -4.44
C THR A 84 1.44 -8.04 -4.19
N LYS A 85 1.42 -7.13 -5.15
CA LYS A 85 0.70 -5.86 -5.08
C LYS A 85 -0.48 -5.91 -6.03
N TYR A 86 -1.68 -5.99 -5.47
CA TYR A 86 -2.91 -5.87 -6.25
C TYR A 86 -3.28 -4.40 -6.36
N VAL A 87 -3.47 -3.92 -7.58
CA VAL A 87 -3.68 -2.50 -7.84
C VAL A 87 -4.97 -2.28 -8.60
N VAL A 88 -5.87 -1.52 -8.00
CA VAL A 88 -7.10 -1.06 -8.67
C VAL A 88 -6.72 0.10 -9.58
N THR A 89 -6.73 -0.13 -10.89
CA THR A 89 -6.26 0.85 -11.87
C THR A 89 -6.97 0.74 -13.22
N HIS A 90 -7.08 1.88 -13.90
CA HIS A 90 -7.51 1.94 -15.30
C HIS A 90 -6.33 1.86 -16.29
N ARG A 91 -5.09 1.79 -15.78
CA ARG A 91 -3.87 1.76 -16.58
C ARG A 91 -3.01 0.54 -16.19
N PRO A 92 -3.49 -0.68 -16.48
CA PRO A 92 -2.81 -1.91 -16.04
C PRO A 92 -1.41 -2.08 -16.66
N GLU A 93 -1.19 -1.52 -17.84
CA GLU A 93 0.07 -1.58 -18.58
C GLU A 93 1.21 -0.76 -17.96
N SER A 94 0.90 0.14 -17.03
CA SER A 94 1.87 1.06 -16.43
C SER A 94 2.33 0.68 -15.01
N LEU A 95 2.14 -0.58 -14.61
CA LEU A 95 2.57 -1.08 -13.31
C LEU A 95 4.03 -1.57 -13.39
N GLU A 96 4.96 -0.75 -12.94
CA GLU A 96 6.40 -1.03 -13.05
C GLU A 96 7.02 -1.64 -11.79
N TRP A 97 6.41 -1.44 -10.63
CA TRP A 97 6.92 -2.03 -9.39
C TRP A 97 6.74 -3.55 -9.39
N GLY A 98 7.79 -4.30 -9.13
CA GLY A 98 7.80 -5.76 -9.23
C GLY A 98 6.68 -6.44 -8.45
N HIS A 99 6.20 -7.58 -8.97
CA HIS A 99 5.08 -8.34 -8.42
C HIS A 99 3.75 -7.59 -8.36
N SER A 100 3.56 -6.60 -9.22
CA SER A 100 2.30 -5.87 -9.35
C SER A 100 1.32 -6.60 -10.26
N ARG A 101 0.06 -6.64 -9.86
CA ARG A 101 -1.04 -7.25 -10.61
C ARG A 101 -2.22 -6.29 -10.67
N PRO A 102 -2.71 -5.96 -11.86
CA PRO A 102 -3.90 -5.13 -11.96
C PRO A 102 -5.12 -5.90 -11.49
N LEU A 103 -6.03 -5.22 -10.81
CA LEU A 103 -7.37 -5.71 -10.53
C LEU A 103 -8.36 -5.09 -11.49
N ASP A 104 -9.38 -5.87 -11.85
CA ASP A 104 -10.41 -5.45 -12.77
C ASP A 104 -11.22 -4.27 -12.21
N ARG A 105 -11.84 -3.55 -13.14
CA ARG A 105 -12.54 -2.27 -12.94
C ARG A 105 -13.67 -2.30 -11.92
N THR A 106 -14.20 -3.49 -11.63
CA THR A 106 -15.26 -3.63 -10.65
C THR A 106 -14.67 -4.07 -9.32
N LEU A 107 -14.56 -3.14 -8.36
CA LEU A 107 -14.07 -3.39 -7.00
C LEU A 107 -14.69 -4.65 -6.38
N TRP A 108 -15.95 -4.90 -6.67
CA TRP A 108 -16.67 -6.07 -6.17
C TRP A 108 -16.09 -7.38 -6.72
N ILE A 109 -15.81 -7.44 -8.01
CA ILE A 109 -15.20 -8.60 -8.65
C ILE A 109 -13.77 -8.79 -8.11
N ALA A 110 -13.04 -7.70 -7.91
CA ALA A 110 -11.71 -7.73 -7.34
C ALA A 110 -11.71 -8.30 -5.91
N PHE A 111 -12.63 -7.87 -5.06
CA PHE A 111 -12.77 -8.41 -3.71
C PHE A 111 -13.19 -9.89 -3.71
N ASP A 112 -14.08 -10.28 -4.61
CA ASP A 112 -14.51 -11.67 -4.72
C ASP A 112 -13.38 -12.59 -5.19
N ALA A 113 -12.53 -12.13 -6.09
CA ALA A 113 -11.34 -12.86 -6.53
C ALA A 113 -10.31 -13.07 -5.42
N LEU A 114 -10.29 -12.21 -4.39
CA LEU A 114 -9.39 -12.31 -3.24
C LEU A 114 -9.96 -13.13 -2.10
N ARG A 115 -11.25 -13.52 -2.15
CA ARG A 115 -11.85 -14.38 -1.13
C ARG A 115 -11.24 -15.77 -1.15
N PRO A 116 -10.86 -16.33 0.02
CA PRO A 116 -10.38 -17.69 0.09
C PRO A 116 -11.54 -18.67 -0.20
N GLY A 117 -11.26 -19.71 -0.97
CA GLY A 117 -12.18 -20.84 -1.19
C GLY A 117 -12.98 -20.82 -2.48
N ARG A 118 -12.87 -19.80 -3.33
CA ARG A 118 -13.34 -19.91 -4.71
C ARG A 118 -12.23 -20.46 -5.60
N ALA A 119 -12.51 -21.60 -6.21
CA ALA A 119 -11.65 -22.12 -7.28
C ALA A 119 -11.52 -21.02 -8.36
N ARG A 120 -10.29 -20.67 -8.71
CA ARG A 120 -10.01 -19.81 -9.87
C ARG A 120 -10.32 -20.64 -11.12
N THR A 121 -11.45 -20.38 -11.68
CA THR A 121 -11.77 -20.84 -13.03
C THR A 121 -11.22 -19.85 -14.04
#